data_142891d1393ecae488189130b2cdf82a
#
_entry.id   142891d1393ecae488189130b2cdf82a
#
_cell.length_a   1.000
_cell.length_b   1.000
_cell.length_c   1.000
_cell.angle_alpha   90.00
_cell.angle_beta   90.00
_cell.angle_gamma   90.00
#
_symmetry.space_group_name_H-M   'P 1'
#
loop_
_entity.id
_entity.type
_entity.pdbx_description
1 polymer ?
#
loop_
_entity_poly.entity_id
_entity_poly.type
_entity_poly.pdbx_seq_one_letter_code
_entity_poly.pdbx_strand_id
1 'polypeptide(L)'
;FLTIEEKSDAIVSLTEGDSKEWNADCKRKFVIPNSIPEIPPGTSPRTAQRAISAGRLTKEKAFHRMIAAWMKVYRIHPEWQLDIYGEGEEKKVLLHTIKALGLEGVVRIHPFSTDLEQEFLDSSMFLLSSLYEGFGLVLIEAMACGLPCIAFDCPYGPGEIIHHNKDGVLLPDFDKLSTDAHELWTMAWSVNKLISNPSLREKLGNAARENAKRF
;
A
#
# COMPACT_ATOMS: atom_id res chain seq x y z
N PHE A 1 -25.88 19.29 -20.81
CA PHE A 1 -25.11 19.67 -19.62
C PHE A 1 -23.63 19.64 -20.01
N LEU A 2 -22.91 20.76 -19.80
CA LEU A 2 -21.46 20.80 -19.96
C LEU A 2 -20.81 19.94 -18.91
N THR A 3 -19.76 19.18 -19.25
CA THR A 3 -18.95 18.40 -18.30
C THR A 3 -18.18 19.33 -17.35
N ILE A 4 -17.60 18.78 -16.27
CA ILE A 4 -16.76 19.56 -15.36
C ILE A 4 -15.56 20.14 -16.13
N GLU A 5 -15.01 19.36 -17.06
CA GLU A 5 -13.87 19.72 -17.91
C GLU A 5 -14.13 20.99 -18.74
N GLU A 6 -15.31 21.08 -19.36
CA GLU A 6 -15.69 22.23 -20.19
C GLU A 6 -15.95 23.52 -19.40
N LYS A 7 -16.20 23.38 -18.08
CA LYS A 7 -16.47 24.52 -17.18
C LYS A 7 -15.25 24.97 -16.41
N SER A 8 -14.14 24.22 -16.47
CA SER A 8 -12.94 24.48 -15.70
C SER A 8 -11.89 25.21 -16.55
N ASP A 9 -11.22 26.18 -15.96
CA ASP A 9 -10.09 26.88 -16.58
C ASP A 9 -8.83 26.01 -16.63
N ALA A 10 -8.70 25.09 -15.67
CA ALA A 10 -7.62 24.12 -15.58
C ALA A 10 -8.04 22.91 -14.75
N ILE A 11 -7.39 21.78 -14.99
CA ILE A 11 -7.51 20.54 -14.19
C ILE A 11 -6.14 20.22 -13.60
N VAL A 12 -6.14 19.90 -12.31
CA VAL A 12 -4.96 19.40 -11.60
C VAL A 12 -5.21 17.96 -11.19
N SER A 13 -4.37 17.07 -11.68
CA SER A 13 -4.34 15.66 -11.32
C SER A 13 -3.18 15.36 -10.38
N LEU A 14 -3.30 14.32 -9.57
CA LEU A 14 -2.22 13.90 -8.66
C LEU A 14 -1.20 12.99 -9.35
N THR A 15 -1.59 12.35 -10.45
CA THR A 15 -0.79 11.37 -11.19
C THR A 15 -0.88 11.58 -12.69
N GLU A 16 0.10 11.11 -13.43
CA GLU A 16 0.08 11.11 -14.90
C GLU A 16 -1.03 10.20 -15.44
N GLY A 17 -1.28 9.07 -14.75
CA GLY A 17 -2.35 8.14 -15.10
C GLY A 17 -3.72 8.79 -15.02
N ASP A 18 -4.05 9.44 -13.90
CA ASP A 18 -5.30 10.17 -13.72
C ASP A 18 -5.44 11.31 -14.74
N SER A 19 -4.36 12.05 -15.00
CA SER A 19 -4.37 13.15 -15.98
C SER A 19 -4.75 12.69 -17.40
N LYS A 20 -4.45 11.46 -17.78
CA LYS A 20 -4.78 10.90 -19.09
C LYS A 20 -6.25 10.53 -19.26
N GLU A 21 -6.96 10.26 -18.16
CA GLU A 21 -8.40 9.96 -18.18
C GLU A 21 -9.26 11.20 -18.50
N TRP A 22 -8.74 12.39 -18.24
CA TRP A 22 -9.45 13.62 -18.54
C TRP A 22 -9.44 13.92 -20.04
N ASN A 23 -10.59 14.38 -20.55
CA ASN A 23 -10.78 14.63 -21.97
C ASN A 23 -9.73 15.58 -22.55
N ALA A 24 -9.34 15.36 -23.80
CA ALA A 24 -8.35 16.17 -24.51
C ALA A 24 -8.76 17.65 -24.70
N ASP A 25 -10.05 17.95 -24.59
CA ASP A 25 -10.59 19.31 -24.76
C ASP A 25 -10.31 20.25 -23.58
N CYS A 26 -9.82 19.73 -22.43
CA CYS A 26 -9.37 20.57 -21.35
C CYS A 26 -8.08 21.32 -21.73
N LYS A 27 -8.19 22.65 -21.81
CA LYS A 27 -7.12 23.54 -22.33
C LYS A 27 -5.84 23.54 -21.48
N ARG A 28 -5.94 23.21 -20.19
CA ARG A 28 -4.80 23.22 -19.26
C ARG A 28 -4.91 22.04 -18.30
N LYS A 29 -3.97 21.13 -18.39
CA LYS A 29 -3.81 20.00 -17.45
C LYS A 29 -2.47 20.13 -16.75
N PHE A 30 -2.47 19.92 -15.46
CA PHE A 30 -1.27 19.91 -14.64
C PHE A 30 -1.25 18.63 -13.81
N VAL A 31 -0.08 18.04 -13.66
CA VAL A 31 0.13 16.96 -12.70
C VAL A 31 0.93 17.54 -11.54
N ILE A 32 0.30 17.59 -10.37
CA ILE A 32 0.90 18.09 -9.14
C ILE A 32 0.69 17.00 -8.09
N PRO A 33 1.69 16.16 -7.83
CA PRO A 33 1.58 15.10 -6.84
C PRO A 33 1.41 15.67 -5.44
N ASN A 34 0.75 14.93 -4.56
CA ASN A 34 0.73 15.24 -3.14
C ASN A 34 2.15 15.12 -2.56
N SER A 35 2.43 15.94 -1.57
CA SER A 35 3.67 15.88 -0.80
C SER A 35 3.41 15.30 0.60
N ILE A 36 4.43 14.71 1.19
CA ILE A 36 4.50 14.47 2.63
C ILE A 36 5.10 15.68 3.32
N PRO A 37 4.68 15.99 4.57
CA PRO A 37 5.17 17.20 5.26
C PRO A 37 6.68 17.18 5.51
N GLU A 38 7.20 16.03 5.92
CA GLU A 38 8.61 15.87 6.31
C GLU A 38 9.04 14.41 6.20
N ILE A 39 10.31 14.20 5.89
CA ILE A 39 10.93 12.87 6.04
C ILE A 39 11.28 12.65 7.51
N PRO A 40 10.77 11.61 8.17
CA PRO A 40 11.06 11.35 9.58
C PRO A 40 12.57 11.30 9.87
N PRO A 41 13.04 11.77 11.02
CA PRO A 41 14.46 11.69 11.37
C PRO A 41 14.95 10.25 11.54
N GLY A 42 14.03 9.34 11.95
CA GLY A 42 14.31 7.91 12.11
C GLY A 42 14.10 7.10 10.84
N THR A 43 14.54 5.88 10.86
CA THR A 43 14.22 4.85 9.86
C THR A 43 13.98 3.53 10.55
N SER A 44 13.02 2.74 10.05
CA SER A 44 12.80 1.40 10.57
C SER A 44 14.07 0.56 10.47
N PRO A 45 14.46 -0.16 11.53
CA PRO A 45 15.52 -1.15 11.46
C PRO A 45 15.13 -2.40 10.65
N ARG A 46 13.85 -2.58 10.37
CA ARG A 46 13.26 -3.70 9.60
C ARG A 46 13.59 -5.07 10.17
N THR A 47 13.76 -5.15 11.50
CA THR A 47 14.08 -6.38 12.23
C THR A 47 12.88 -7.00 12.94
N ALA A 48 11.81 -6.22 13.13
CA ALA A 48 10.57 -6.72 13.72
C ALA A 48 9.91 -7.76 12.82
N GLN A 49 9.36 -8.80 13.41
CA GLN A 49 8.56 -9.82 12.71
C GLN A 49 7.14 -9.30 12.47
N ARG A 50 7.06 -8.13 11.83
CA ARG A 50 5.84 -7.35 11.69
C ARG A 50 5.76 -6.69 10.32
N ALA A 51 4.67 -6.99 9.61
CA ALA A 51 4.23 -6.22 8.46
C ALA A 51 3.09 -5.29 8.88
N ILE A 52 2.96 -4.16 8.22
CA ILE A 52 1.94 -3.16 8.52
C ILE A 52 1.20 -2.73 7.24
N SER A 53 -0.06 -2.37 7.41
CA SER A 53 -0.87 -1.69 6.43
C SER A 53 -1.74 -0.64 7.11
N ALA A 54 -2.10 0.43 6.39
CA ALA A 54 -2.98 1.47 6.93
C ALA A 54 -3.86 2.08 5.85
N GLY A 55 -5.09 2.40 6.23
CA GLY A 55 -6.07 3.03 5.34
C GLY A 55 -7.50 2.86 5.81
N ARG A 56 -8.44 3.52 5.11
CA ARG A 56 -9.86 3.35 5.38
C ARG A 56 -10.28 1.89 5.10
N LEU A 57 -11.03 1.27 5.99
CA LEU A 57 -11.50 -0.11 5.81
C LEU A 57 -12.72 -0.13 4.90
N THR A 58 -12.48 0.07 3.61
CA THR A 58 -13.48 0.13 2.54
C THR A 58 -13.21 -0.93 1.49
N LYS A 59 -14.16 -1.16 0.58
CA LYS A 59 -14.04 -2.15 -0.49
C LYS A 59 -12.88 -1.83 -1.43
N GLU A 60 -12.65 -0.55 -1.72
CA GLU A 60 -11.58 -0.09 -2.61
C GLU A 60 -10.18 -0.42 -2.08
N LYS A 61 -10.02 -0.43 -0.74
CA LYS A 61 -8.73 -0.79 -0.09
C LYS A 61 -8.48 -2.30 -0.07
N ALA A 62 -9.52 -3.10 -0.28
CA ALA A 62 -9.48 -4.55 -0.50
C ALA A 62 -8.60 -5.35 0.50
N PHE A 63 -8.63 -4.97 1.77
CA PHE A 63 -7.85 -5.64 2.83
C PHE A 63 -8.12 -7.15 2.91
N HIS A 64 -9.27 -7.63 2.46
CA HIS A 64 -9.60 -9.06 2.38
C HIS A 64 -8.59 -9.83 1.53
N ARG A 65 -8.06 -9.23 0.42
CA ARG A 65 -7.02 -9.84 -0.44
C ARG A 65 -5.73 -10.05 0.35
N MET A 66 -5.31 -9.02 1.10
CA MET A 66 -4.12 -9.06 1.94
C MET A 66 -4.25 -10.11 3.05
N ILE A 67 -5.39 -10.16 3.75
CA ILE A 67 -5.65 -11.14 4.81
C ILE A 67 -5.62 -12.57 4.23
N ALA A 68 -6.24 -12.79 3.08
CA ALA A 68 -6.20 -14.09 2.41
C ALA A 68 -4.79 -14.50 1.95
N ALA A 69 -3.98 -13.55 1.46
CA ALA A 69 -2.57 -13.79 1.15
C ALA A 69 -1.77 -14.09 2.42
N TRP A 70 -2.06 -13.40 3.53
CA TRP A 70 -1.36 -13.60 4.80
C TRP A 70 -1.54 -15.00 5.37
N MET A 71 -2.66 -15.65 5.14
CA MET A 71 -2.86 -17.06 5.52
C MET A 71 -1.78 -17.99 4.93
N LYS A 72 -1.30 -17.68 3.70
CA LYS A 72 -0.21 -18.45 3.07
C LYS A 72 1.16 -18.11 3.67
N VAL A 73 1.36 -16.84 4.06
CA VAL A 73 2.57 -16.37 4.77
C VAL A 73 2.65 -17.04 6.14
N TYR A 74 1.57 -17.02 6.90
CA TYR A 74 1.50 -17.59 8.25
C TYR A 74 1.85 -19.08 8.30
N ARG A 75 1.51 -19.84 7.27
CA ARG A 75 1.87 -21.28 7.19
C ARG A 75 3.38 -21.55 7.12
N ILE A 76 4.15 -20.56 6.64
CA ILE A 76 5.60 -20.66 6.45
C ILE A 76 6.34 -19.92 7.56
N HIS A 77 5.80 -18.78 7.97
CA HIS A 77 6.38 -17.86 8.95
C HIS A 77 5.37 -17.52 10.06
N PRO A 78 5.04 -18.51 10.95
CA PRO A 78 4.03 -18.32 11.99
C PRO A 78 4.43 -17.28 13.05
N GLU A 79 5.69 -16.90 13.11
CA GLU A 79 6.23 -15.87 14.01
C GLU A 79 5.96 -14.44 13.53
N TRP A 80 5.53 -14.27 12.26
CA TRP A 80 5.25 -12.95 11.69
C TRP A 80 3.80 -12.52 11.91
N GLN A 81 3.60 -11.23 12.12
CA GLN A 81 2.30 -10.61 12.34
C GLN A 81 1.99 -9.57 11.27
N LEU A 82 0.69 -9.37 11.01
CA LEU A 82 0.16 -8.33 10.16
C LEU A 82 -0.73 -7.39 10.99
N ASP A 83 -0.34 -6.14 11.08
CA ASP A 83 -1.13 -5.09 11.71
C ASP A 83 -1.77 -4.20 10.64
N ILE A 84 -3.08 -4.00 10.73
CA ILE A 84 -3.88 -3.17 9.85
C ILE A 84 -4.45 -2.02 10.67
N TYR A 85 -4.10 -0.78 10.32
CA TYR A 85 -4.58 0.42 10.99
C TYR A 85 -5.67 1.10 10.18
N GLY A 86 -6.83 1.30 10.78
CA GLY A 86 -7.93 2.00 10.13
C GLY A 86 -9.30 1.73 10.68
N GLU A 87 -10.26 2.49 10.15
CA GLU A 87 -11.69 2.36 10.42
C GLU A 87 -12.47 2.38 9.09
N GLY A 88 -13.67 1.81 9.09
CA GLY A 88 -14.56 1.80 7.94
C GLY A 88 -15.60 0.69 7.99
N GLU A 89 -16.50 0.70 7.01
CA GLU A 89 -17.65 -0.19 6.92
C GLU A 89 -17.27 -1.68 6.79
N GLU A 90 -16.11 -1.99 6.21
CA GLU A 90 -15.62 -3.36 6.02
C GLU A 90 -15.06 -4.00 7.30
N LYS A 91 -14.88 -3.24 8.42
CA LYS A 91 -14.24 -3.75 9.64
C LYS A 91 -14.84 -5.05 10.14
N LYS A 92 -16.17 -5.16 10.19
CA LYS A 92 -16.85 -6.38 10.66
C LYS A 92 -16.61 -7.57 9.75
N VAL A 93 -16.62 -7.34 8.43
CA VAL A 93 -16.38 -8.37 7.41
C VAL A 93 -14.94 -8.87 7.52
N LEU A 94 -13.98 -7.96 7.65
CA LEU A 94 -12.55 -8.30 7.79
C LEU A 94 -12.27 -9.10 9.07
N LEU A 95 -12.85 -8.73 10.22
CA LEU A 95 -12.75 -9.50 11.46
C LEU A 95 -13.33 -10.91 11.32
N HIS A 96 -14.47 -11.04 10.63
CA HIS A 96 -15.04 -12.35 10.32
C HIS A 96 -14.11 -13.19 9.42
N THR A 97 -13.50 -12.56 8.41
CA THR A 97 -12.54 -13.22 7.52
C THR A 97 -11.30 -13.71 8.27
N ILE A 98 -10.73 -12.87 9.15
CA ILE A 98 -9.60 -13.23 10.02
C ILE A 98 -9.93 -14.48 10.83
N LYS A 99 -11.10 -14.50 11.47
CA LYS A 99 -11.57 -15.65 12.26
C LYS A 99 -11.79 -16.89 11.41
N ALA A 100 -12.46 -16.76 10.27
CA ALA A 100 -12.73 -17.88 9.35
C ALA A 100 -11.45 -18.53 8.81
N LEU A 101 -10.37 -17.75 8.67
CA LEU A 101 -9.06 -18.23 8.22
C LEU A 101 -8.14 -18.70 9.35
N GLY A 102 -8.59 -18.62 10.62
CA GLY A 102 -7.78 -19.01 11.78
C GLY A 102 -6.57 -18.11 12.03
N LEU A 103 -6.69 -16.81 11.70
CA LEU A 103 -5.62 -15.81 11.82
C LEU A 103 -5.79 -14.89 13.03
N GLU A 104 -6.65 -15.24 13.98
CA GLU A 104 -6.85 -14.49 15.21
C GLU A 104 -5.54 -14.38 16.00
N GLY A 105 -5.19 -13.16 16.43
CA GLY A 105 -3.93 -12.87 17.12
C GLY A 105 -2.71 -12.69 16.20
N VAL A 106 -2.79 -13.16 14.95
CA VAL A 106 -1.74 -13.03 13.92
C VAL A 106 -2.00 -11.83 13.01
N VAL A 107 -3.24 -11.65 12.57
CA VAL A 107 -3.71 -10.45 11.86
C VAL A 107 -4.56 -9.65 12.81
N ARG A 108 -4.18 -8.39 13.04
CA ARG A 108 -4.85 -7.49 13.98
C ARG A 108 -5.33 -6.24 13.27
N ILE A 109 -6.56 -5.83 13.56
CA ILE A 109 -7.12 -4.57 13.09
C ILE A 109 -7.12 -3.58 14.24
N HIS A 110 -6.33 -2.54 14.11
CA HIS A 110 -6.23 -1.44 15.06
C HIS A 110 -7.12 -0.27 14.61
N PRO A 111 -7.56 0.59 15.56
CA PRO A 111 -8.21 1.84 15.21
C PRO A 111 -7.26 2.76 14.43
N PHE A 112 -7.79 3.85 13.91
CA PHE A 112 -6.96 4.91 13.36
C PHE A 112 -5.93 5.37 14.40
N SER A 113 -4.66 5.46 13.98
CA SER A 113 -3.57 5.96 14.81
C SER A 113 -3.20 7.39 14.41
N THR A 114 -3.04 8.27 15.38
CA THR A 114 -2.46 9.60 15.19
C THR A 114 -0.94 9.57 15.15
N ASP A 115 -0.34 8.45 15.50
CA ASP A 115 1.12 8.22 15.52
C ASP A 115 1.47 7.04 14.59
N LEU A 116 1.00 7.13 13.35
CA LEU A 116 1.24 6.09 12.35
C LEU A 116 2.72 6.00 11.95
N GLU A 117 3.45 7.12 12.07
CA GLU A 117 4.90 7.16 11.81
C GLU A 117 5.64 6.20 12.74
N GLN A 118 5.36 6.22 14.05
CA GLN A 118 6.00 5.31 15.00
C GLN A 118 5.65 3.85 14.67
N GLU A 119 4.43 3.57 14.27
CA GLU A 119 4.01 2.23 13.85
C GLU A 119 4.77 1.74 12.61
N PHE A 120 5.07 2.64 11.67
CA PHE A 120 5.93 2.32 10.53
C PHE A 120 7.37 2.06 10.98
N LEU A 121 7.93 2.90 11.85
CA LEU A 121 9.29 2.72 12.36
C LEU A 121 9.47 1.39 13.10
N ASP A 122 8.42 0.90 13.75
CA ASP A 122 8.40 -0.38 14.48
C ASP A 122 8.03 -1.59 13.61
N SER A 123 7.93 -1.41 12.30
CA SER A 123 7.58 -2.46 11.33
C SER A 123 8.73 -2.79 10.39
N SER A 124 8.63 -3.90 9.65
CA SER A 124 9.67 -4.35 8.72
C SER A 124 9.30 -4.22 7.25
N MET A 125 8.02 -4.09 6.91
CA MET A 125 7.53 -3.88 5.56
C MET A 125 6.10 -3.32 5.59
N PHE A 126 5.73 -2.61 4.53
CA PHE A 126 4.39 -2.09 4.31
C PHE A 126 3.69 -2.83 3.16
N LEU A 127 2.40 -3.12 3.33
CA LEU A 127 1.57 -3.78 2.32
C LEU A 127 0.41 -2.89 1.91
N LEU A 128 0.12 -2.84 0.59
CA LEU A 128 -1.03 -2.13 0.02
C LEU A 128 -1.79 -3.06 -0.93
N SER A 129 -3.06 -3.31 -0.64
CA SER A 129 -3.91 -4.24 -1.41
C SER A 129 -5.00 -3.55 -2.23
N SER A 130 -4.97 -2.24 -2.37
CA SER A 130 -6.01 -1.44 -2.98
C SER A 130 -6.34 -1.85 -4.41
N LEU A 131 -7.62 -1.77 -4.76
CA LEU A 131 -8.10 -1.88 -6.15
C LEU A 131 -8.02 -0.55 -6.89
N TYR A 132 -7.99 0.55 -6.14
CA TYR A 132 -7.93 1.91 -6.64
C TYR A 132 -7.30 2.82 -5.59
N GLU A 133 -6.45 3.73 -6.04
CA GLU A 133 -5.87 4.82 -5.25
C GLU A 133 -6.01 6.13 -6.00
N GLY A 134 -6.26 7.23 -5.26
CA GLY A 134 -6.15 8.57 -5.85
C GLY A 134 -4.71 9.01 -6.02
N PHE A 135 -3.82 8.55 -5.12
CA PHE A 135 -2.38 8.81 -5.16
C PHE A 135 -1.60 7.75 -4.35
N GLY A 136 -1.99 7.53 -3.08
CA GLY A 136 -1.32 6.59 -2.21
C GLY A 136 -0.37 7.25 -1.20
N LEU A 137 -0.80 8.35 -0.55
CA LEU A 137 0.03 9.07 0.45
C LEU A 137 0.62 8.14 1.50
N VAL A 138 -0.18 7.21 2.05
CA VAL A 138 0.26 6.25 3.06
C VAL A 138 1.43 5.39 2.58
N LEU A 139 1.53 5.15 1.28
CA LEU A 139 2.65 4.43 0.66
C LEU A 139 3.94 5.24 0.76
N ILE A 140 3.86 6.55 0.48
CA ILE A 140 5.00 7.46 0.57
C ILE A 140 5.42 7.66 2.02
N GLU A 141 4.46 7.78 2.94
CA GLU A 141 4.73 7.86 4.39
C GLU A 141 5.49 6.63 4.90
N ALA A 142 5.06 5.43 4.51
CA ALA A 142 5.76 4.20 4.84
C ALA A 142 7.17 4.13 4.22
N MET A 143 7.31 4.55 2.95
CA MET A 143 8.61 4.64 2.27
C MET A 143 9.53 5.65 2.96
N ALA A 144 9.01 6.78 3.42
CA ALA A 144 9.77 7.80 4.16
C ALA A 144 10.32 7.27 5.48
N CYS A 145 9.62 6.35 6.15
CA CYS A 145 10.10 5.60 7.31
C CYS A 145 11.10 4.49 6.95
N GLY A 146 11.43 4.31 5.67
CA GLY A 146 12.38 3.31 5.18
C GLY A 146 11.80 1.90 5.07
N LEU A 147 10.49 1.73 4.97
CA LEU A 147 9.88 0.42 4.77
C LEU A 147 9.93 0.02 3.28
N PRO A 148 10.37 -1.21 2.96
CA PRO A 148 10.10 -1.78 1.66
C PRO A 148 8.59 -1.97 1.52
N CYS A 149 8.02 -1.46 0.44
CA CYS A 149 6.59 -1.52 0.18
C CYS A 149 6.27 -2.59 -0.85
N ILE A 150 5.19 -3.35 -0.61
CA ILE A 150 4.60 -4.28 -1.57
C ILE A 150 3.20 -3.76 -1.88
N ALA A 151 2.92 -3.42 -3.14
CA ALA A 151 1.65 -2.88 -3.57
C ALA A 151 1.19 -3.49 -4.88
N PHE A 152 -0.12 -3.61 -5.10
CA PHE A 152 -0.66 -3.85 -6.44
C PHE A 152 -0.55 -2.58 -7.29
N ASP A 153 -0.33 -2.75 -8.59
CA ASP A 153 -0.27 -1.67 -9.58
C ASP A 153 -1.68 -1.24 -9.98
N CYS A 154 -2.45 -0.79 -8.99
CA CYS A 154 -3.81 -0.32 -9.21
C CYS A 154 -3.82 1.12 -9.76
N PRO A 155 -4.88 1.53 -10.48
CA PRO A 155 -5.11 2.94 -10.82
C PRO A 155 -5.44 3.77 -9.56
N TYR A 156 -4.84 4.94 -9.29
CA TYR A 156 -3.59 5.46 -9.85
C TYR A 156 -2.60 5.57 -8.68
N GLY A 157 -1.33 5.83 -8.92
CA GLY A 157 -0.38 6.14 -7.84
C GLY A 157 0.68 5.08 -7.59
N PRO A 158 0.39 3.83 -7.13
CA PRO A 158 1.44 2.87 -6.78
C PRO A 158 2.48 2.66 -7.87
N GLY A 159 2.06 2.54 -9.16
CA GLY A 159 2.97 2.41 -10.30
C GLY A 159 3.79 3.65 -10.63
N GLU A 160 3.38 4.85 -10.17
CA GLU A 160 4.13 6.10 -10.33
C GLU A 160 5.05 6.38 -9.13
N ILE A 161 4.77 5.74 -7.99
CA ILE A 161 5.53 5.90 -6.75
C ILE A 161 6.64 4.84 -6.66
N ILE A 162 6.31 3.55 -6.86
CA ILE A 162 7.24 2.42 -6.69
C ILE A 162 7.95 2.09 -8.01
N HIS A 163 9.27 2.05 -7.98
CA HIS A 163 10.08 1.42 -9.03
C HIS A 163 10.31 -0.05 -8.66
N HIS A 164 9.61 -0.94 -9.36
CA HIS A 164 9.64 -2.38 -9.08
C HIS A 164 11.05 -2.95 -8.95
N ASN A 165 11.31 -3.68 -7.85
CA ASN A 165 12.59 -4.28 -7.48
C ASN A 165 13.76 -3.29 -7.23
N LYS A 166 13.51 -1.98 -7.21
CA LYS A 166 14.50 -0.96 -6.84
C LYS A 166 14.23 -0.41 -5.44
N ASP A 167 13.02 0.06 -5.20
CA ASP A 167 12.59 0.71 -3.96
C ASP A 167 11.29 0.13 -3.37
N GLY A 168 10.79 -0.95 -3.98
CA GLY A 168 9.63 -1.69 -3.54
C GLY A 168 9.29 -2.82 -4.51
N VAL A 169 8.17 -3.49 -4.26
CA VAL A 169 7.64 -4.55 -5.10
C VAL A 169 6.27 -4.14 -5.60
N LEU A 170 6.18 -3.87 -6.89
CA LEU A 170 4.91 -3.58 -7.57
C LEU A 170 4.38 -4.88 -8.17
N LEU A 171 3.21 -5.30 -7.73
CA LEU A 171 2.53 -6.52 -8.18
C LEU A 171 1.59 -6.16 -9.34
N PRO A 172 1.44 -7.02 -10.35
CA PRO A 172 0.45 -6.78 -11.41
C PRO A 172 -0.95 -6.57 -10.83
N ASP A 173 -1.69 -5.60 -11.36
CA ASP A 173 -3.11 -5.47 -11.07
C ASP A 173 -3.86 -6.52 -11.91
N PHE A 174 -4.35 -7.53 -11.23
CA PHE A 174 -5.22 -8.52 -11.84
C PHE A 174 -6.66 -7.99 -11.77
N ASP A 175 -7.47 -8.27 -12.77
CA ASP A 175 -8.81 -7.73 -12.98
C ASP A 175 -9.65 -7.67 -11.68
N LYS A 176 -10.31 -6.55 -11.46
CA LYS A 176 -10.95 -6.04 -10.22
C LYS A 176 -11.92 -7.00 -9.49
N LEU A 177 -12.21 -8.16 -10.06
CA LEU A 177 -13.15 -9.16 -9.54
C LEU A 177 -12.49 -10.51 -9.21
N SER A 178 -11.21 -10.66 -9.49
CA SER A 178 -10.50 -11.90 -9.28
C SER A 178 -10.06 -12.03 -7.82
N THR A 179 -10.72 -12.89 -7.06
CA THR A 179 -10.16 -13.52 -5.86
C THR A 179 -9.19 -14.63 -6.28
N ASP A 180 -8.52 -14.46 -7.41
CA ASP A 180 -7.76 -15.51 -8.04
C ASP A 180 -6.63 -15.96 -7.13
N ALA A 181 -6.51 -17.28 -7.03
CA ALA A 181 -5.44 -17.92 -6.26
C ALA A 181 -4.05 -17.34 -6.65
N HIS A 182 -3.90 -16.88 -7.89
CA HIS A 182 -2.68 -16.30 -8.44
C HIS A 182 -2.30 -14.96 -7.78
N GLU A 183 -3.24 -14.04 -7.56
CA GLU A 183 -2.99 -12.76 -6.89
C GLU A 183 -2.52 -12.96 -5.44
N LEU A 184 -3.26 -13.82 -4.73
CA LEU A 184 -2.93 -14.16 -3.35
C LEU A 184 -1.55 -14.82 -3.26
N TRP A 185 -1.19 -15.65 -4.24
CA TRP A 185 0.13 -16.26 -4.32
C TRP A 185 1.22 -15.23 -4.60
N THR A 186 0.98 -14.27 -5.50
CA THR A 186 1.96 -13.25 -5.88
C THR A 186 2.29 -12.35 -4.69
N MET A 187 1.29 -11.88 -3.94
CA MET A 187 1.51 -11.10 -2.72
C MET A 187 2.21 -11.94 -1.65
N ALA A 188 1.71 -13.14 -1.36
CA ALA A 188 2.29 -14.02 -0.36
C ALA A 188 3.75 -14.40 -0.70
N TRP A 189 4.04 -14.69 -1.96
CA TRP A 189 5.39 -14.98 -2.42
C TRP A 189 6.33 -13.79 -2.20
N SER A 190 5.88 -12.58 -2.53
CA SER A 190 6.67 -11.35 -2.35
C SER A 190 6.95 -11.08 -0.87
N VAL A 191 5.96 -11.27 -0.01
CA VAL A 191 6.11 -11.16 1.45
C VAL A 191 7.12 -12.18 1.96
N ASN A 192 6.96 -13.48 1.60
CA ASN A 192 7.88 -14.55 2.01
C ASN A 192 9.32 -14.28 1.54
N LYS A 193 9.49 -13.76 0.32
CA LYS A 193 10.80 -13.37 -0.22
C LYS A 193 11.45 -12.28 0.63
N LEU A 194 10.70 -11.28 1.08
CA LEU A 194 11.22 -10.22 1.95
C LEU A 194 11.46 -10.72 3.37
N ILE A 195 10.62 -11.61 3.90
CA ILE A 195 10.84 -12.24 5.22
C ILE A 195 12.14 -13.03 5.22
N SER A 196 12.33 -13.88 4.22
CA SER A 196 13.49 -14.78 4.15
C SER A 196 14.79 -14.07 3.73
N ASN A 197 14.74 -12.79 3.33
CA ASN A 197 15.93 -12.06 2.86
C ASN A 197 16.06 -10.69 3.54
N PRO A 198 16.63 -10.62 4.75
CA PRO A 198 16.85 -9.36 5.47
C PRO A 198 17.65 -8.32 4.67
N SER A 199 18.69 -8.74 3.94
CA SER A 199 19.51 -7.84 3.12
C SER A 199 18.70 -7.21 1.98
N LEU A 200 17.76 -7.95 1.37
CA LEU A 200 16.87 -7.41 0.37
C LEU A 200 15.88 -6.41 0.99
N ARG A 201 15.33 -6.72 2.19
CA ARG A 201 14.48 -5.79 2.93
C ARG A 201 15.20 -4.47 3.21
N GLU A 202 16.44 -4.57 3.69
CA GLU A 202 17.26 -3.40 3.96
C GLU A 202 17.54 -2.58 2.70
N LYS A 203 17.98 -3.24 1.63
CA LYS A 203 18.25 -2.58 0.34
C LYS A 203 17.04 -1.84 -0.20
N LEU A 204 15.88 -2.51 -0.27
CA LEU A 204 14.66 -1.89 -0.79
C LEU A 204 14.14 -0.78 0.13
N GLY A 205 14.21 -0.96 1.44
CA GLY A 205 13.77 0.06 2.40
C GLY A 205 14.64 1.32 2.35
N ASN A 206 15.96 1.18 2.22
CA ASN A 206 16.84 2.34 2.06
C ASN A 206 16.54 3.08 0.75
N ALA A 207 16.33 2.36 -0.34
CA ALA A 207 15.98 2.95 -1.62
C ALA A 207 14.57 3.59 -1.60
N ALA A 208 13.60 2.98 -0.89
CA ALA A 208 12.28 3.53 -0.67
C ALA A 208 12.35 4.91 0.01
N ARG A 209 13.15 5.02 1.08
CA ARG A 209 13.36 6.29 1.79
C ARG A 209 13.95 7.37 0.88
N GLU A 210 14.93 7.03 0.04
CA GLU A 210 15.48 7.99 -0.92
C GLU A 210 14.44 8.40 -1.98
N ASN A 211 13.64 7.46 -2.46
CA ASN A 211 12.58 7.74 -3.41
C ASN A 211 11.48 8.64 -2.82
N ALA A 212 11.11 8.47 -1.56
CA ALA A 212 10.11 9.29 -0.88
C ALA A 212 10.44 10.78 -0.86
N LYS A 213 11.72 11.15 -0.98
CA LYS A 213 12.17 12.57 -1.03
C LYS A 213 11.71 13.32 -2.29
N ARG A 214 11.14 12.61 -3.27
CA ARG A 214 10.57 13.24 -4.49
C ARG A 214 9.24 13.91 -4.22
N PHE A 215 8.62 13.58 -3.12
CA PHE A 215 7.28 14.01 -2.73
C PHE A 215 7.34 14.85 -1.44
#